data_979adab154e3b1f259dfd300803956d4
#
_entry.id   979adab154e3b1f259dfd300803956d4
#
_cell.length_a   1.000
_cell.length_b   1.000
_cell.length_c   1.000
_cell.angle_alpha   90.00
_cell.angle_beta   90.00
_cell.angle_gamma   90.00
#
_symmetry.space_group_name_H-M   'P 1'
#
loop_
_entity.id
_entity.type
_entity.pdbx_description
1 polymer ?
#
loop_
_entity_poly.entity_id
_entity_poly.type
_entity_poly.pdbx_seq_one_letter_code
_entity_poly.pdbx_strand_id
1 'polypeptide(L)'
;MGGHGTVIFEAVVGEKALVSLDQSAAYQRLGKLHGTESMQCVEFRQGEPLLGGQQAMGYDPRSFFHAGASAMADSTKIVTAALLLIGNELLSGRTQDANLNYLARQLTAMGIRLAEARVVLDGEAEIVQAVNELRARYSYVFTTGGIGPTHDDITCECVAKAFGRRYALNPEAQKILEDYYDGSGRELNEARLRMAYTPEGAELVENRISRAPGFRVENVIVMAGIPAVMRAMFEAIAPKLEGGAKVSARAVAVLMGEGDIARPLGELQARNEGLEIGSYPFVRKGKFGTTLVLRGVDQAALDSAVEELKSILKDLGASPEDEAAVSDGSWPKLEA
;
A
#
# COMPACT_ATOMS: atom_id res chain seq x y z
N MET A 1 -3.43 48.78 -1.29
CA MET A 1 -2.34 48.21 -2.12
C MET A 1 -2.49 46.70 -2.04
N GLY A 2 -3.06 46.13 -3.06
CA GLY A 2 -3.33 44.69 -3.11
C GLY A 2 -2.11 43.92 -3.59
N GLY A 3 -1.57 43.06 -2.77
CA GLY A 3 -0.53 42.13 -3.15
C GLY A 3 -1.10 41.02 -4.02
N HIS A 4 -0.77 40.97 -5.29
CA HIS A 4 -1.05 39.87 -6.17
C HIS A 4 -0.07 38.74 -5.84
N GLY A 5 -0.56 37.67 -5.22
CA GLY A 5 0.20 36.44 -5.06
C GLY A 5 0.18 35.64 -6.36
N THR A 6 1.35 35.38 -6.90
CA THR A 6 1.50 34.48 -8.07
C THR A 6 1.53 33.04 -7.58
N VAL A 7 0.56 32.21 -8.00
CA VAL A 7 0.56 30.75 -7.76
C VAL A 7 1.16 30.09 -8.99
N ILE A 8 2.24 29.35 -8.80
CA ILE A 8 2.89 28.62 -9.89
C ILE A 8 2.33 27.20 -9.89
N PHE A 9 1.71 26.79 -10.99
CA PHE A 9 1.28 25.41 -11.22
C PHE A 9 2.29 24.71 -12.12
N GLU A 10 2.80 23.61 -11.67
CA GLU A 10 3.66 22.75 -12.47
C GLU A 10 2.79 21.60 -13.03
N ALA A 11 2.52 21.64 -14.33
CA ALA A 11 1.86 20.57 -15.03
C ALA A 11 2.92 19.80 -15.84
N VAL A 12 3.16 18.53 -15.51
CA VAL A 12 4.00 17.65 -16.30
C VAL A 12 3.14 17.03 -17.40
N VAL A 13 3.16 17.65 -18.57
CA VAL A 13 2.60 17.11 -19.80
C VAL A 13 3.78 16.84 -20.72
N GLY A 14 4.23 15.58 -20.81
CA GLY A 14 5.29 15.16 -21.72
C GLY A 14 6.53 16.06 -21.66
N GLU A 15 7.71 15.53 -21.83
CA GLU A 15 8.98 16.26 -21.72
C GLU A 15 8.93 17.72 -22.18
N LYS A 16 9.09 18.66 -21.22
CA LYS A 16 9.32 20.12 -21.35
C LYS A 16 8.08 21.02 -21.48
N ALA A 17 7.73 21.71 -20.39
CA ALA A 17 7.62 23.18 -20.29
C ALA A 17 7.07 23.60 -18.91
N LEU A 18 7.82 24.41 -18.19
CA LEU A 18 7.34 25.23 -17.06
C LEU A 18 6.48 26.38 -17.62
N VAL A 19 5.19 26.43 -17.27
CA VAL A 19 4.32 27.52 -17.62
C VAL A 19 3.85 28.20 -16.34
N SER A 20 4.26 29.47 -16.14
CA SER A 20 3.71 30.34 -15.10
C SER A 20 2.36 30.89 -15.54
N LEU A 21 1.30 30.65 -14.79
CA LEU A 21 -0.04 31.15 -15.02
C LEU A 21 -0.52 31.97 -13.81
N ASP A 22 -1.23 33.06 -14.05
CA ASP A 22 -1.93 33.76 -12.99
C ASP A 22 -3.18 32.95 -12.53
N GLN A 23 -3.67 33.29 -11.33
CA GLN A 23 -4.74 32.55 -10.68
C GLN A 23 -6.04 32.51 -11.50
N SER A 24 -6.32 33.54 -12.30
CA SER A 24 -7.56 33.65 -13.10
C SER A 24 -7.50 32.81 -14.37
N ALA A 25 -6.34 32.70 -14.98
CA ALA A 25 -6.11 31.89 -16.18
C ALA A 25 -6.08 30.37 -15.87
N ALA A 26 -5.64 29.99 -14.67
CA ALA A 26 -5.64 28.60 -14.22
C ALA A 26 -7.07 28.03 -14.07
N TYR A 27 -7.98 28.79 -13.46
CA TYR A 27 -9.38 28.35 -13.28
C TYR A 27 -10.16 28.21 -14.59
N GLN A 28 -9.90 29.06 -15.59
CA GLN A 28 -10.60 28.95 -16.88
C GLN A 28 -10.12 27.80 -17.75
N ARG A 29 -8.89 27.31 -17.58
CA ARG A 29 -8.37 26.16 -18.32
C ARG A 29 -8.71 24.81 -17.67
N LEU A 30 -8.82 24.77 -16.34
CA LEU A 30 -9.24 23.56 -15.60
C LEU A 30 -10.63 23.06 -15.98
N GLY A 31 -11.54 23.96 -16.41
CA GLY A 31 -12.89 23.59 -16.86
C GLY A 31 -12.97 22.94 -18.26
N LYS A 32 -11.85 22.81 -18.98
CA LYS A 32 -11.84 22.26 -20.36
C LYS A 32 -11.04 20.96 -20.53
N LEU A 33 -10.42 20.46 -19.47
CA LEU A 33 -9.68 19.19 -19.51
C LEU A 33 -10.55 18.07 -18.93
N HIS A 34 -11.39 17.49 -19.74
CA HIS A 34 -12.02 16.20 -19.49
C HIS A 34 -11.18 15.12 -20.17
N GLY A 35 -10.46 14.31 -19.37
CA GLY A 35 -9.78 13.11 -19.85
C GLY A 35 -8.38 12.92 -19.23
N THR A 36 -8.29 12.01 -18.28
CA THR A 36 -7.12 11.15 -17.96
C THR A 36 -5.74 11.80 -17.75
N GLU A 37 -5.60 12.83 -16.92
CA GLU A 37 -4.28 13.21 -16.39
C GLU A 37 -4.39 13.65 -14.92
N SER A 38 -3.63 12.99 -14.06
CA SER A 38 -3.57 13.31 -12.64
C SER A 38 -2.76 14.58 -12.41
N MET A 39 -3.40 15.63 -11.89
CA MET A 39 -2.76 16.85 -11.47
C MET A 39 -2.54 16.84 -9.96
N GLN A 40 -1.28 16.94 -9.51
CA GLN A 40 -0.95 17.19 -8.11
C GLN A 40 -0.80 18.70 -7.89
N CYS A 41 -1.61 19.25 -6.98
CA CYS A 41 -1.45 20.62 -6.52
C CYS A 41 -0.48 20.65 -5.33
N VAL A 42 0.60 21.40 -5.43
CA VAL A 42 1.51 21.71 -4.32
C VAL A 42 1.36 23.18 -3.99
N GLU A 43 0.92 23.50 -2.78
CA GLU A 43 0.75 24.86 -2.28
C GLU A 43 2.05 25.35 -1.64
N PHE A 44 2.73 26.32 -2.24
CA PHE A 44 3.89 26.98 -1.64
C PHE A 44 3.53 28.30 -0.99
N ARG A 45 4.04 28.53 0.23
CA ARG A 45 3.93 29.81 0.94
C ARG A 45 4.90 30.83 0.37
N GLN A 46 4.46 32.08 0.29
CA GLN A 46 5.33 33.23 -0.01
C GLN A 46 6.32 33.46 1.14
N GLY A 47 7.59 33.63 0.81
CA GLY A 47 8.52 34.37 1.65
C GLY A 47 9.87 33.77 2.01
N GLU A 48 10.37 32.71 1.36
CA GLU A 48 11.75 32.31 1.58
C GLU A 48 12.58 32.34 0.29
N PRO A 49 13.83 32.94 0.32
CA PRO A 49 14.67 32.94 -0.84
C PRO A 49 15.26 31.57 -1.12
N LEU A 50 15.19 31.14 -2.37
CA LEU A 50 15.85 29.93 -2.87
C LEU A 50 17.36 30.06 -2.75
N LEU A 51 17.95 29.51 -1.73
CA LEU A 51 19.38 29.26 -1.64
C LEU A 51 19.66 27.79 -1.92
N GLY A 52 20.36 27.57 -3.03
CA GLY A 52 21.25 26.42 -3.22
C GLY A 52 20.60 25.06 -3.45
N GLY A 53 20.64 24.63 -4.70
CA GLY A 53 20.84 23.27 -5.19
C GLY A 53 20.40 22.12 -4.27
N GLN A 54 19.12 21.78 -4.22
CA GLN A 54 18.70 20.45 -3.77
C GLN A 54 18.36 19.62 -5.01
N GLN A 55 19.24 18.67 -5.29
CA GLN A 55 18.98 17.56 -6.19
C GLN A 55 17.67 16.89 -5.76
N ALA A 56 16.79 16.67 -6.72
CA ALA A 56 15.64 15.79 -6.54
C ALA A 56 16.16 14.48 -5.95
N MET A 57 15.79 14.16 -4.71
CA MET A 57 16.04 12.84 -4.13
C MET A 57 15.25 11.84 -4.94
N GLY A 58 15.93 11.18 -5.87
CA GLY A 58 15.43 10.02 -6.54
C GLY A 58 15.12 8.96 -5.47
N TYR A 59 13.88 8.53 -5.39
CA TYR A 59 13.47 7.40 -4.58
C TYR A 59 14.16 6.16 -5.15
N ASP A 60 15.24 5.68 -4.50
CA ASP A 60 15.83 4.37 -4.77
C ASP A 60 15.24 3.37 -3.78
N PRO A 61 14.40 2.44 -4.24
CA PRO A 61 13.84 1.41 -3.36
C PRO A 61 14.91 0.49 -2.75
N ARG A 62 16.16 0.57 -3.19
CA ARG A 62 17.27 -0.25 -2.68
C ARG A 62 17.99 0.35 -1.48
N SER A 63 17.77 1.62 -1.14
CA SER A 63 18.47 2.28 -0.03
C SER A 63 17.98 1.89 1.37
N PHE A 64 16.88 1.14 1.50
CA PHE A 64 16.32 0.70 2.79
C PHE A 64 16.97 -0.56 3.38
N PHE A 65 17.90 -1.20 2.68
CA PHE A 65 18.45 -2.49 3.13
C PHE A 65 19.77 -2.43 3.88
N HIS A 66 20.25 -1.27 4.31
CA HIS A 66 21.50 -1.18 5.07
C HIS A 66 21.28 -0.47 6.41
N ALA A 67 20.87 -1.21 7.40
CA ALA A 67 21.29 -1.20 8.81
C ALA A 67 20.22 -1.81 9.73
N GLY A 68 20.40 -3.03 10.11
CA GLY A 68 19.61 -3.67 11.16
C GLY A 68 19.93 -5.16 11.19
N ALA A 69 20.51 -5.61 12.26
CA ALA A 69 20.88 -7.01 12.47
C ALA A 69 19.73 -7.93 12.01
N SER A 70 20.01 -8.72 10.98
CA SER A 70 19.17 -9.82 10.53
C SER A 70 19.04 -10.81 11.70
N ALA A 71 17.94 -10.71 12.44
CA ALA A 71 17.42 -11.89 13.11
C ALA A 71 17.17 -12.87 11.97
N MET A 72 17.85 -14.03 11.97
CA MET A 72 17.59 -15.11 11.01
C MET A 72 16.12 -15.46 11.16
N ALA A 73 15.29 -14.98 10.22
CA ALA A 73 13.88 -15.37 10.13
C ALA A 73 13.89 -16.90 10.00
N ASP A 74 13.15 -17.58 10.87
CA ASP A 74 12.92 -19.02 10.75
C ASP A 74 12.31 -19.24 9.35
N SER A 75 13.08 -19.87 8.46
CA SER A 75 12.75 -20.02 7.04
C SER A 75 11.49 -20.85 6.79
N THR A 76 10.86 -21.36 7.85
CA THR A 76 9.66 -22.19 7.81
C THR A 76 8.41 -21.49 8.32
N LYS A 77 8.54 -20.36 9.04
CA LYS A 77 7.39 -19.67 9.66
C LYS A 77 6.58 -18.92 8.62
N ILE A 78 5.33 -19.34 8.41
CA ILE A 78 4.38 -18.60 7.59
C ILE A 78 3.76 -17.48 8.44
N VAL A 79 4.05 -16.22 8.09
CA VAL A 79 3.45 -15.04 8.71
C VAL A 79 2.40 -14.49 7.77
N THR A 80 1.17 -14.35 8.27
CA THR A 80 0.03 -13.87 7.48
C THR A 80 -0.46 -12.50 7.96
N ALA A 81 -1.04 -11.74 7.05
CA ALA A 81 -1.68 -10.48 7.37
C ALA A 81 -3.07 -10.39 6.72
N ALA A 82 -3.93 -9.57 7.33
CA ALA A 82 -5.15 -9.07 6.71
C ALA A 82 -5.11 -7.54 6.63
N LEU A 83 -5.78 -6.98 5.63
CA LEU A 83 -6.02 -5.55 5.49
C LEU A 83 -7.51 -5.26 5.62
N LEU A 84 -7.87 -4.39 6.54
CA LEU A 84 -9.22 -3.86 6.71
C LEU A 84 -9.25 -2.40 6.24
N LEU A 85 -9.93 -2.16 5.13
CA LEU A 85 -10.16 -0.84 4.57
C LEU A 85 -11.50 -0.33 5.10
N ILE A 86 -11.50 0.81 5.75
CA ILE A 86 -12.69 1.41 6.39
C ILE A 86 -12.97 2.73 5.67
N GLY A 87 -14.14 2.85 5.06
CA GLY A 87 -14.52 4.06 4.35
C GLY A 87 -15.70 3.87 3.39
N ASN A 88 -16.76 4.63 3.62
CA ASN A 88 -17.94 4.67 2.75
C ASN A 88 -17.61 5.14 1.33
N GLU A 89 -16.58 5.97 1.17
CA GLU A 89 -16.14 6.49 -0.13
C GLU A 89 -15.54 5.42 -1.04
N LEU A 90 -14.96 4.35 -0.47
CA LEU A 90 -14.46 3.21 -1.22
C LEU A 90 -15.63 2.39 -1.79
N LEU A 91 -16.60 2.08 -0.94
CA LEU A 91 -17.77 1.28 -1.33
C LEU A 91 -18.71 2.02 -2.28
N SER A 92 -18.77 3.35 -2.20
CA SER A 92 -19.53 4.18 -3.14
C SER A 92 -18.81 4.41 -4.47
N GLY A 93 -17.55 3.95 -4.61
CA GLY A 93 -16.73 4.17 -5.80
C GLY A 93 -16.26 5.62 -6.00
N ARG A 94 -16.47 6.51 -5.02
CA ARG A 94 -16.03 7.91 -5.07
C ARG A 94 -14.51 8.02 -4.98
N THR A 95 -13.87 7.09 -4.25
CA THR A 95 -12.41 7.04 -4.08
C THR A 95 -11.90 5.68 -4.52
N GLN A 96 -10.86 5.66 -5.34
CA GLN A 96 -10.13 4.45 -5.66
C GLN A 96 -9.09 4.18 -4.57
N ASP A 97 -9.06 2.94 -4.04
CA ASP A 97 -8.05 2.55 -3.06
C ASP A 97 -6.64 2.52 -3.67
N ALA A 98 -5.68 3.08 -2.94
CA ALA A 98 -4.26 3.04 -3.27
C ALA A 98 -3.41 2.39 -2.15
N ASN A 99 -4.01 2.02 -1.03
CA ASN A 99 -3.34 1.50 0.13
C ASN A 99 -3.08 0.00 0.01
N LEU A 100 -4.05 -0.77 -0.49
CA LEU A 100 -3.96 -2.21 -0.66
C LEU A 100 -2.73 -2.62 -1.49
N ASN A 101 -2.56 -2.03 -2.67
CA ASN A 101 -1.45 -2.38 -3.55
C ASN A 101 -0.09 -2.09 -2.89
N TYR A 102 0.03 -0.92 -2.24
CA TYR A 102 1.26 -0.55 -1.54
C TYR A 102 1.58 -1.53 -0.41
N LEU A 103 0.62 -1.79 0.48
CA LEU A 103 0.81 -2.69 1.62
C LEU A 103 1.10 -4.13 1.17
N ALA A 104 0.38 -4.64 0.17
CA ALA A 104 0.61 -5.97 -0.38
C ALA A 104 2.06 -6.15 -0.85
N ARG A 105 2.60 -5.16 -1.57
CA ARG A 105 4.00 -5.20 -2.04
C ARG A 105 5.00 -5.15 -0.89
N GLN A 106 4.81 -4.24 0.06
CA GLN A 106 5.73 -4.08 1.20
C GLN A 106 5.73 -5.33 2.09
N LEU A 107 4.56 -5.86 2.41
CA LEU A 107 4.41 -7.07 3.22
C LEU A 107 5.05 -8.29 2.53
N THR A 108 4.82 -8.45 1.22
CA THR A 108 5.46 -9.51 0.43
C THR A 108 6.98 -9.43 0.49
N ALA A 109 7.56 -8.22 0.36
CA ALA A 109 9.01 -8.03 0.47
C ALA A 109 9.58 -8.39 1.85
N MET A 110 8.74 -8.31 2.89
CA MET A 110 9.07 -8.71 4.27
C MET A 110 8.80 -10.21 4.55
N GLY A 111 8.29 -10.98 3.58
CA GLY A 111 7.88 -12.36 3.79
C GLY A 111 6.57 -12.50 4.57
N ILE A 112 5.76 -11.45 4.64
CA ILE A 112 4.44 -11.44 5.26
C ILE A 112 3.40 -11.60 4.14
N ARG A 113 2.64 -12.69 4.17
CA ARG A 113 1.60 -12.96 3.17
C ARG A 113 0.33 -12.18 3.50
N LEU A 114 -0.05 -11.20 2.68
CA LEU A 114 -1.37 -10.60 2.74
C LEU A 114 -2.40 -11.61 2.22
N ALA A 115 -3.16 -12.22 3.13
CA ALA A 115 -4.06 -13.34 2.82
C ALA A 115 -5.52 -12.93 2.65
N GLU A 116 -5.91 -11.78 3.21
CA GLU A 116 -7.27 -11.24 3.07
C GLU A 116 -7.23 -9.71 3.00
N ALA A 117 -8.08 -9.13 2.15
CA ALA A 117 -8.39 -7.70 2.16
C ALA A 117 -9.91 -7.54 2.24
N ARG A 118 -10.38 -6.77 3.20
CA ARG A 118 -11.81 -6.54 3.45
C ARG A 118 -12.09 -5.05 3.44
N VAL A 119 -13.20 -4.65 2.80
CA VAL A 119 -13.71 -3.28 2.84
C VAL A 119 -14.99 -3.27 3.64
N VAL A 120 -15.10 -2.35 4.59
CA VAL A 120 -16.31 -2.19 5.42
C VAL A 120 -16.76 -0.73 5.45
N LEU A 121 -18.02 -0.53 5.79
CA LEU A 121 -18.60 0.79 6.06
C LEU A 121 -17.99 1.40 7.33
N ASP A 122 -18.09 2.73 7.45
CA ASP A 122 -17.81 3.48 8.70
C ASP A 122 -18.93 3.24 9.73
N GLY A 123 -19.14 1.98 10.10
CA GLY A 123 -20.14 1.52 11.05
C GLY A 123 -19.50 0.76 12.21
N GLU A 124 -19.97 1.00 13.43
CA GLU A 124 -19.39 0.39 14.63
C GLU A 124 -19.47 -1.14 14.58
N ALA A 125 -20.63 -1.69 14.23
CA ALA A 125 -20.83 -3.13 14.21
C ALA A 125 -19.92 -3.81 13.16
N GLU A 126 -19.83 -3.22 11.98
CA GLU A 126 -19.03 -3.72 10.86
C GLU A 126 -17.54 -3.70 11.19
N ILE A 127 -17.05 -2.60 11.77
CA ILE A 127 -15.64 -2.46 12.15
C ILE A 127 -15.28 -3.43 13.29
N VAL A 128 -16.08 -3.47 14.37
CA VAL A 128 -15.83 -4.33 15.53
C VAL A 128 -15.85 -5.80 15.14
N GLN A 129 -16.83 -6.22 14.35
CA GLN A 129 -16.92 -7.59 13.86
C GLN A 129 -15.71 -7.95 13.01
N ALA A 130 -15.36 -7.11 12.01
CA ALA A 130 -14.25 -7.38 11.11
C ALA A 130 -12.91 -7.44 11.87
N VAL A 131 -12.65 -6.51 12.79
CA VAL A 131 -11.44 -6.53 13.63
C VAL A 131 -11.36 -7.83 14.43
N ASN A 132 -12.44 -8.26 15.08
CA ASN A 132 -12.45 -9.49 15.89
C ASN A 132 -12.21 -10.75 15.06
N GLU A 133 -12.84 -10.86 13.89
CA GLU A 133 -12.67 -12.01 12.99
C GLU A 133 -11.24 -12.06 12.43
N LEU A 134 -10.71 -10.91 11.97
CA LEU A 134 -9.41 -10.87 11.33
C LEU A 134 -8.26 -11.08 12.33
N ARG A 135 -8.32 -10.44 13.52
CA ARG A 135 -7.26 -10.57 14.53
C ARG A 135 -7.12 -11.98 15.10
N ALA A 136 -8.20 -12.75 15.08
CA ALA A 136 -8.19 -14.13 15.53
C ALA A 136 -7.56 -15.10 14.50
N ARG A 137 -7.50 -14.71 13.21
CA ARG A 137 -7.08 -15.59 12.11
C ARG A 137 -5.67 -15.30 11.60
N TYR A 138 -5.23 -14.04 11.68
CA TYR A 138 -4.01 -13.59 11.03
C TYR A 138 -2.96 -13.13 12.05
N SER A 139 -1.69 -13.28 11.69
CA SER A 139 -0.58 -12.82 12.52
C SER A 139 -0.59 -11.30 12.71
N TYR A 140 -1.02 -10.56 11.67
CA TYR A 140 -1.18 -9.11 11.69
C TYR A 140 -2.50 -8.70 11.03
N VAL A 141 -3.11 -7.64 11.55
CA VAL A 141 -4.21 -6.94 10.89
C VAL A 141 -3.83 -5.47 10.74
N PHE A 142 -3.83 -5.00 9.51
CA PHE A 142 -3.66 -3.58 9.22
C PHE A 142 -5.02 -2.97 8.95
N THR A 143 -5.32 -1.82 9.55
CA THR A 143 -6.52 -1.06 9.18
C THR A 143 -6.13 0.27 8.55
N THR A 144 -6.91 0.74 7.59
CA THR A 144 -6.74 2.08 7.01
C THR A 144 -8.08 2.81 6.94
N GLY A 145 -8.10 4.06 7.42
CA GLY A 145 -9.29 4.92 7.43
C GLY A 145 -9.92 5.11 8.81
N GLY A 146 -10.75 6.13 8.93
CA GLY A 146 -11.57 6.43 10.10
C GLY A 146 -10.81 6.83 11.37
N ILE A 147 -9.62 7.47 11.25
CA ILE A 147 -8.83 7.97 12.40
C ILE A 147 -8.59 9.48 12.37
N GLY A 148 -9.36 10.20 11.60
CA GLY A 148 -9.29 11.64 11.48
C GLY A 148 -10.05 12.37 12.60
N PRO A 149 -10.25 13.69 12.45
CA PRO A 149 -10.88 14.53 13.45
C PRO A 149 -12.42 14.65 13.30
N THR A 150 -13.02 14.03 12.28
CA THR A 150 -14.43 14.21 11.95
C THR A 150 -15.32 13.23 12.70
N HIS A 151 -16.62 13.44 12.67
CA HIS A 151 -17.58 12.68 13.48
C HIS A 151 -17.74 11.22 13.02
N ASP A 152 -17.42 10.93 11.79
CA ASP A 152 -17.42 9.61 11.13
C ASP A 152 -16.10 8.86 11.35
N ASP A 153 -15.06 9.50 11.88
CA ASP A 153 -13.80 8.86 12.25
C ASP A 153 -13.95 8.09 13.57
N ILE A 154 -14.51 6.88 13.51
CA ILE A 154 -14.83 6.06 14.69
C ILE A 154 -13.93 4.83 14.84
N THR A 155 -12.98 4.61 13.95
CA THR A 155 -12.13 3.39 13.94
C THR A 155 -11.40 3.19 15.27
N CYS A 156 -10.85 4.26 15.88
CA CYS A 156 -10.12 4.17 17.14
C CYS A 156 -11.00 3.65 18.29
N GLU A 157 -12.23 4.16 18.38
CA GLU A 157 -13.20 3.73 19.38
C GLU A 157 -13.67 2.29 19.13
N CYS A 158 -13.94 1.93 17.87
CA CYS A 158 -14.34 0.58 17.49
C CYS A 158 -13.24 -0.46 17.81
N VAL A 159 -11.98 -0.13 17.57
CA VAL A 159 -10.86 -1.01 17.95
C VAL A 159 -10.78 -1.14 19.48
N ALA A 160 -10.95 -0.05 20.24
CA ALA A 160 -11.01 -0.14 21.70
C ALA A 160 -12.11 -1.09 22.16
N LYS A 161 -13.32 -1.01 21.59
CA LYS A 161 -14.45 -1.92 21.87
C LYS A 161 -14.13 -3.36 21.49
N ALA A 162 -13.53 -3.61 20.33
CA ALA A 162 -13.16 -4.94 19.88
C ALA A 162 -12.18 -5.64 20.85
N PHE A 163 -11.34 -4.87 21.52
CA PHE A 163 -10.38 -5.38 22.51
C PHE A 163 -10.86 -5.28 23.95
N GLY A 164 -12.08 -4.76 24.20
CA GLY A 164 -12.58 -4.53 25.55
C GLY A 164 -11.72 -3.56 26.35
N ARG A 165 -11.06 -2.62 25.68
CA ARG A 165 -10.19 -1.61 26.29
C ARG A 165 -10.91 -0.27 26.38
N ARG A 166 -10.52 0.53 27.36
CA ARG A 166 -11.04 1.90 27.48
C ARG A 166 -10.50 2.76 26.33
N TYR A 167 -11.37 3.47 25.64
CA TYR A 167 -11.00 4.52 24.69
C TYR A 167 -10.71 5.80 25.49
N ALA A 168 -9.48 6.27 25.48
CA ALA A 168 -9.02 7.34 26.36
C ALA A 168 -7.99 8.25 25.68
N LEU A 169 -7.90 9.48 26.16
CA LEU A 169 -6.84 10.40 25.74
C LEU A 169 -5.48 9.81 26.10
N ASN A 170 -4.63 9.67 25.09
CA ASN A 170 -3.26 9.22 25.25
C ASN A 170 -2.35 10.43 25.49
N PRO A 171 -1.65 10.53 26.63
CA PRO A 171 -0.86 11.71 26.98
C PRO A 171 0.30 11.97 26.01
N GLU A 172 0.92 10.91 25.47
CA GLU A 172 2.01 11.03 24.50
C GLU A 172 1.49 11.54 23.14
N ALA A 173 0.36 11.01 22.65
CA ALA A 173 -0.29 11.48 21.44
C ALA A 173 -0.77 12.93 21.57
N GLN A 174 -1.33 13.30 22.74
CA GLN A 174 -1.70 14.67 23.05
C GLN A 174 -0.49 15.60 22.96
N LYS A 175 0.61 15.26 23.61
CA LYS A 175 1.82 16.06 23.57
C LYS A 175 2.36 16.24 22.14
N ILE A 176 2.35 15.18 21.33
CA ILE A 176 2.77 15.26 19.93
C ILE A 176 1.92 16.27 19.14
N LEU A 177 0.60 16.27 19.38
CA LEU A 177 -0.30 17.22 18.72
C LEU A 177 -0.13 18.65 19.26
N GLU A 178 0.02 18.84 20.57
CA GLU A 178 0.31 20.13 21.17
C GLU A 178 1.58 20.75 20.57
N ASP A 179 2.69 20.00 20.59
CA ASP A 179 3.97 20.46 20.04
C ASP A 179 3.87 20.81 18.53
N TYR A 180 3.05 20.09 17.77
CA TYR A 180 2.82 20.35 16.35
C TYR A 180 1.97 21.60 16.10
N TYR A 181 0.90 21.78 16.87
CA TYR A 181 -0.03 22.89 16.66
C TYR A 181 0.52 24.20 17.21
N ASP A 182 1.30 24.19 18.29
CA ASP A 182 1.98 25.39 18.82
C ASP A 182 2.87 26.08 17.78
N GLY A 183 3.59 25.30 16.97
CA GLY A 183 4.44 25.82 15.90
C GLY A 183 3.72 26.17 14.59
N SER A 184 2.46 25.73 14.43
CA SER A 184 1.75 25.79 13.14
C SER A 184 0.89 27.04 12.94
N GLY A 185 0.65 27.85 13.99
CA GLY A 185 -0.30 28.96 13.99
C GLY A 185 -1.77 28.54 13.88
N ARG A 186 -2.07 27.25 14.10
CA ARG A 186 -3.42 26.67 14.11
C ARG A 186 -3.75 26.21 15.53
N GLU A 187 -4.99 26.37 15.95
CA GLU A 187 -5.46 25.93 17.26
C GLU A 187 -5.64 24.40 17.31
N LEU A 188 -5.18 23.77 18.39
CA LEU A 188 -5.53 22.39 18.74
C LEU A 188 -6.92 22.39 19.38
N ASN A 189 -7.96 22.45 18.55
CA ASN A 189 -9.34 22.42 19.00
C ASN A 189 -9.78 21.01 19.42
N GLU A 190 -10.96 20.87 19.99
CA GLU A 190 -11.51 19.61 20.49
C GLU A 190 -11.57 18.52 19.39
N ALA A 191 -11.97 18.87 18.16
CA ALA A 191 -12.03 17.92 17.05
C ALA A 191 -10.63 17.35 16.72
N ARG A 192 -9.60 18.20 16.71
CA ARG A 192 -8.22 17.75 16.48
C ARG A 192 -7.66 16.94 17.63
N LEU A 193 -8.05 17.29 18.88
CA LEU A 193 -7.62 16.54 20.05
C LEU A 193 -8.19 15.11 20.06
N ARG A 194 -9.32 14.85 19.39
CA ARG A 194 -9.84 13.48 19.23
C ARG A 194 -8.82 12.52 18.60
N MET A 195 -7.93 13.01 17.74
CA MET A 195 -6.87 12.19 17.13
C MET A 195 -5.79 11.73 18.13
N ALA A 196 -5.83 12.23 19.38
CA ALA A 196 -4.98 11.75 20.46
C ALA A 196 -5.65 10.66 21.31
N TYR A 197 -6.89 10.30 21.04
CA TYR A 197 -7.57 9.23 21.77
C TYR A 197 -7.23 7.87 21.15
N THR A 198 -6.83 6.94 21.99
CA THR A 198 -6.47 5.58 21.58
C THR A 198 -7.04 4.56 22.58
N PRO A 199 -7.08 3.27 22.22
CA PRO A 199 -7.28 2.23 23.21
C PRO A 199 -6.20 2.28 24.29
N GLU A 200 -6.58 2.14 25.56
CA GLU A 200 -5.64 2.15 26.69
C GLU A 200 -4.56 1.07 26.52
N GLY A 201 -3.29 1.47 26.72
CA GLY A 201 -2.13 0.59 26.51
C GLY A 201 -1.78 0.32 25.06
N ALA A 202 -2.29 1.09 24.10
CA ALA A 202 -1.87 1.04 22.71
C ALA A 202 -0.46 1.61 22.53
N GLU A 203 0.35 1.00 21.68
CA GLU A 203 1.63 1.53 21.22
C GLU A 203 1.39 2.52 20.08
N LEU A 204 1.96 3.73 20.16
CA LEU A 204 1.80 4.71 19.07
C LEU A 204 2.62 4.33 17.83
N VAL A 205 2.03 4.57 16.68
CA VAL A 205 2.68 4.48 15.36
C VAL A 205 2.94 5.88 14.87
N GLU A 206 4.21 6.22 14.68
CA GLU A 206 4.63 7.55 14.27
C GLU A 206 4.05 7.95 12.92
N ASN A 207 3.67 9.23 12.82
CA ASN A 207 3.26 9.86 11.58
C ASN A 207 4.02 11.17 11.40
N ARG A 208 5.04 11.13 10.56
CA ARG A 208 5.88 12.31 10.28
C ARG A 208 5.21 13.39 9.42
N ILE A 209 4.09 13.08 8.77
CA ILE A 209 3.40 14.00 7.83
C ILE A 209 2.42 14.91 8.57
N SER A 210 1.39 14.35 9.19
CA SER A 210 0.36 15.14 9.89
C SER A 210 0.51 15.13 11.42
N ARG A 211 1.50 14.43 11.94
CA ARG A 211 1.83 14.25 13.36
C ARG A 211 0.76 13.53 14.18
N ALA A 212 -0.49 13.46 13.72
CA ALA A 212 -1.51 12.64 14.35
C ALA A 212 -1.13 11.16 14.25
N PRO A 213 -0.80 10.48 15.36
CA PRO A 213 -0.27 9.12 15.30
C PRO A 213 -1.33 8.09 14.95
N GLY A 214 -0.91 6.98 14.31
CA GLY A 214 -1.64 5.73 14.39
C GLY A 214 -1.34 5.01 15.68
N PHE A 215 -1.81 3.75 15.81
CA PHE A 215 -1.46 2.95 16.98
C PHE A 215 -1.48 1.45 16.67
N ARG A 216 -0.87 0.68 17.56
CA ARG A 216 -0.90 -0.78 17.57
C ARG A 216 -1.50 -1.29 18.88
N VAL A 217 -2.43 -2.22 18.77
CA VAL A 217 -2.96 -3.01 19.90
C VAL A 217 -2.77 -4.48 19.53
N GLU A 218 -1.91 -5.18 20.26
CA GLU A 218 -1.55 -6.59 19.98
C GLU A 218 -1.10 -6.77 18.53
N ASN A 219 -1.87 -7.51 17.73
CA ASN A 219 -1.60 -7.76 16.31
C ASN A 219 -2.35 -6.83 15.35
N VAL A 220 -3.12 -5.86 15.84
CA VAL A 220 -3.86 -4.89 15.03
C VAL A 220 -3.12 -3.56 14.96
N ILE A 221 -2.79 -3.11 13.76
CA ILE A 221 -2.10 -1.86 13.46
C ILE A 221 -3.08 -0.93 12.75
N VAL A 222 -3.35 0.23 13.35
CA VAL A 222 -4.35 1.20 12.88
C VAL A 222 -3.64 2.38 12.25
N MET A 223 -3.97 2.66 10.99
CA MET A 223 -3.34 3.70 10.17
C MET A 223 -4.39 4.57 9.47
N ALA A 224 -3.96 5.75 9.04
CA ALA A 224 -4.79 6.68 8.29
C ALA A 224 -5.22 6.14 6.92
N GLY A 225 -6.35 6.64 6.39
CA GLY A 225 -6.81 6.33 5.04
C GLY A 225 -6.03 7.05 3.93
N ILE A 226 -5.50 8.25 4.21
CA ILE A 226 -4.76 9.06 3.24
C ILE A 226 -3.46 8.34 2.84
N PRO A 227 -3.24 8.01 1.55
CA PRO A 227 -2.14 7.15 1.13
C PRO A 227 -0.75 7.62 1.57
N ALA A 228 -0.45 8.91 1.48
CA ALA A 228 0.85 9.44 1.90
C ALA A 228 1.07 9.27 3.41
N VAL A 229 0.03 9.51 4.21
CA VAL A 229 0.07 9.38 5.67
C VAL A 229 0.17 7.91 6.08
N MET A 230 -0.64 7.04 5.48
CA MET A 230 -0.59 5.59 5.69
C MET A 230 0.81 5.03 5.42
N ARG A 231 1.43 5.44 4.29
CA ARG A 231 2.80 5.00 3.95
C ARG A 231 3.82 5.41 5.01
N ALA A 232 3.76 6.66 5.48
CA ALA A 232 4.65 7.13 6.54
C ALA A 232 4.47 6.35 7.86
N MET A 233 3.22 6.03 8.21
CA MET A 233 2.91 5.19 9.38
C MET A 233 3.41 3.76 9.19
N PHE A 234 3.20 3.18 8.00
CA PHE A 234 3.70 1.83 7.70
C PHE A 234 5.24 1.78 7.77
N GLU A 235 5.94 2.75 7.18
CA GLU A 235 7.39 2.85 7.25
C GLU A 235 7.91 2.92 8.69
N ALA A 236 7.19 3.57 9.60
CA ALA A 236 7.54 3.67 11.00
C ALA A 236 7.34 2.36 11.77
N ILE A 237 6.31 1.58 11.46
CA ILE A 237 6.02 0.30 12.13
C ILE A 237 6.72 -0.89 11.51
N ALA A 238 7.03 -0.87 10.20
CA ALA A 238 7.60 -1.98 9.47
C ALA A 238 8.86 -2.61 10.13
N PRO A 239 9.82 -1.84 10.66
CA PRO A 239 11.00 -2.40 11.34
C PRO A 239 10.69 -3.19 12.62
N LYS A 240 9.49 -3.02 13.19
CA LYS A 240 9.03 -3.71 14.40
C LYS A 240 8.19 -4.96 14.09
N LEU A 241 7.96 -5.27 12.81
CA LEU A 241 7.22 -6.45 12.38
C LEU A 241 8.16 -7.61 12.16
N GLU A 242 7.75 -8.77 12.66
CA GLU A 242 8.45 -10.02 12.37
C GLU A 242 8.00 -10.52 10.99
N GLY A 243 8.96 -10.65 10.07
CA GLY A 243 8.74 -11.27 8.78
C GLY A 243 8.70 -12.79 8.86
N GLY A 244 8.26 -13.42 7.78
CA GLY A 244 8.29 -14.87 7.61
C GLY A 244 9.21 -15.30 6.47
N ALA A 245 9.01 -16.53 5.99
CA ALA A 245 9.70 -17.06 4.82
C ALA A 245 9.40 -16.20 3.59
N LYS A 246 10.45 -15.75 2.90
CA LYS A 246 10.29 -14.97 1.67
C LYS A 246 9.80 -15.85 0.54
N VAL A 247 8.72 -15.46 -0.08
CA VAL A 247 8.19 -16.13 -1.27
C VAL A 247 9.00 -15.66 -2.48
N SER A 248 9.65 -16.61 -3.15
CA SER A 248 10.28 -16.39 -4.45
C SER A 248 9.26 -16.60 -5.58
N ALA A 249 9.42 -15.90 -6.70
CA ALA A 249 8.60 -16.07 -7.87
C ALA A 249 9.45 -16.30 -9.13
N ARG A 250 8.92 -17.09 -10.09
CA ARG A 250 9.43 -17.25 -11.42
C ARG A 250 8.29 -17.03 -12.41
N ALA A 251 8.59 -16.42 -13.53
CA ALA A 251 7.62 -16.18 -14.59
C ALA A 251 8.10 -16.74 -15.91
N VAL A 252 7.22 -17.41 -16.62
CA VAL A 252 7.44 -17.97 -17.95
C VAL A 252 6.35 -17.45 -18.87
N ALA A 253 6.72 -16.75 -19.93
CA ALA A 253 5.81 -16.29 -20.96
C ALA A 253 5.72 -17.31 -22.12
N VAL A 254 4.53 -17.48 -22.67
CA VAL A 254 4.29 -18.35 -23.80
C VAL A 254 3.21 -17.77 -24.71
N LEU A 255 3.39 -17.87 -26.03
CA LEU A 255 2.39 -17.47 -27.03
C LEU A 255 1.35 -18.59 -27.21
N MET A 256 0.58 -18.86 -26.17
CA MET A 256 -0.45 -19.89 -26.13
C MET A 256 -1.60 -19.42 -25.27
N GLY A 257 -2.82 -19.80 -25.59
CA GLY A 257 -4.01 -19.46 -24.84
C GLY A 257 -4.13 -20.26 -23.53
N GLU A 258 -4.75 -19.67 -22.51
CA GLU A 258 -4.95 -20.34 -21.21
C GLU A 258 -5.69 -21.68 -21.34
N GLY A 259 -6.66 -21.77 -22.26
CA GLY A 259 -7.43 -23.00 -22.48
C GLY A 259 -6.59 -24.19 -22.91
N ASP A 260 -5.52 -23.96 -23.65
CA ASP A 260 -4.64 -25.01 -24.15
C ASP A 260 -3.70 -25.57 -23.07
N ILE A 261 -3.38 -24.75 -22.05
CA ILE A 261 -2.46 -25.08 -20.96
C ILE A 261 -3.17 -25.40 -19.63
N ALA A 262 -4.46 -25.15 -19.53
CA ALA A 262 -5.21 -25.25 -18.27
C ALA A 262 -5.10 -26.63 -17.59
N ARG A 263 -5.28 -27.72 -18.37
CA ARG A 263 -5.19 -29.07 -17.83
C ARG A 263 -3.79 -29.42 -17.34
N PRO A 264 -2.71 -29.31 -18.16
CA PRO A 264 -1.37 -29.64 -17.69
C PRO A 264 -0.90 -28.72 -16.57
N LEU A 265 -1.34 -27.45 -16.53
CA LEU A 265 -1.02 -26.53 -15.44
C LEU A 265 -1.68 -26.98 -14.12
N GLY A 266 -2.94 -27.43 -14.17
CA GLY A 266 -3.64 -27.99 -13.00
C GLY A 266 -2.97 -29.27 -12.48
N GLU A 267 -2.50 -30.15 -13.38
CA GLU A 267 -1.76 -31.35 -13.03
C GLU A 267 -0.40 -31.01 -12.40
N LEU A 268 0.31 -29.98 -12.91
CA LEU A 268 1.55 -29.49 -12.32
C LEU A 268 1.31 -28.90 -10.92
N GLN A 269 0.26 -28.11 -10.74
CA GLN A 269 -0.13 -27.57 -9.43
C GLN A 269 -0.41 -28.69 -8.42
N ALA A 270 -1.14 -29.73 -8.82
CA ALA A 270 -1.49 -30.84 -7.93
C ALA A 270 -0.26 -31.64 -7.44
N ARG A 271 0.81 -31.70 -8.24
CA ARG A 271 2.07 -32.37 -7.87
C ARG A 271 2.97 -31.48 -6.99
N ASN A 272 2.70 -30.19 -6.93
CA ASN A 272 3.54 -29.19 -6.25
C ASN A 272 2.70 -28.41 -5.23
N GLU A 273 2.20 -29.09 -4.18
CA GLU A 273 1.31 -28.51 -3.15
C GLU A 273 1.93 -27.30 -2.41
N GLY A 274 3.26 -27.23 -2.33
CA GLY A 274 3.98 -26.12 -1.69
C GLY A 274 4.17 -24.88 -2.58
N LEU A 275 3.72 -24.93 -3.84
CA LEU A 275 3.83 -23.84 -4.79
C LEU A 275 2.45 -23.29 -5.14
N GLU A 276 2.39 -22.01 -5.48
CA GLU A 276 1.23 -21.37 -6.10
C GLU A 276 1.54 -21.13 -7.57
N ILE A 277 0.68 -21.61 -8.48
CA ILE A 277 0.83 -21.44 -9.92
C ILE A 277 -0.35 -20.64 -10.45
N GLY A 278 -0.07 -19.48 -11.05
CA GLY A 278 -1.06 -18.60 -11.66
C GLY A 278 -0.82 -18.40 -13.14
N SER A 279 -1.91 -18.21 -13.90
CA SER A 279 -1.87 -17.88 -15.33
C SER A 279 -2.45 -16.47 -15.56
N TYR A 280 -1.81 -15.71 -16.44
CA TYR A 280 -2.14 -14.32 -16.72
C TYR A 280 -2.09 -14.08 -18.21
N PRO A 281 -3.26 -13.96 -18.88
CA PRO A 281 -3.30 -13.74 -20.32
C PRO A 281 -2.77 -12.35 -20.67
N PHE A 282 -2.09 -12.24 -21.80
CA PHE A 282 -1.64 -10.96 -22.34
C PHE A 282 -1.86 -10.87 -23.86
N VAL A 283 -1.87 -9.63 -24.34
CA VAL A 283 -1.76 -9.32 -25.77
C VAL A 283 -0.54 -8.44 -25.96
N ARG A 284 0.47 -8.92 -26.73
CA ARG A 284 1.67 -8.16 -27.03
C ARG A 284 1.87 -8.10 -28.55
N LYS A 285 1.91 -6.90 -29.12
CA LYS A 285 2.07 -6.67 -30.56
C LYS A 285 1.06 -7.48 -31.40
N GLY A 286 -0.20 -7.53 -30.95
CA GLY A 286 -1.28 -8.26 -31.60
C GLY A 286 -1.24 -9.78 -31.48
N LYS A 287 -0.31 -10.36 -30.70
CA LYS A 287 -0.24 -11.79 -30.40
C LYS A 287 -0.78 -12.08 -29.01
N PHE A 288 -1.67 -13.05 -28.92
CA PHE A 288 -2.16 -13.56 -27.64
C PHE A 288 -1.13 -14.50 -27.01
N GLY A 289 -1.01 -14.44 -25.70
CA GLY A 289 -0.15 -15.33 -24.93
C GLY A 289 -0.55 -15.35 -23.47
N THR A 290 0.18 -16.13 -22.68
CA THR A 290 -0.03 -16.28 -21.24
C THR A 290 1.30 -16.21 -20.51
N THR A 291 1.37 -15.41 -19.47
CA THR A 291 2.48 -15.43 -18.49
C THR A 291 2.08 -16.36 -17.35
N LEU A 292 2.88 -17.38 -17.11
CA LEU A 292 2.72 -18.37 -16.04
C LEU A 292 3.65 -18.01 -14.91
N VAL A 293 3.11 -17.84 -13.71
CA VAL A 293 3.88 -17.42 -12.54
C VAL A 293 3.82 -18.49 -11.48
N LEU A 294 4.97 -19.00 -11.10
CA LEU A 294 5.13 -19.96 -10.01
C LEU A 294 5.70 -19.22 -8.80
N ARG A 295 5.15 -19.49 -7.63
CA ARG A 295 5.58 -18.88 -6.37
C ARG A 295 5.75 -19.94 -5.29
N GLY A 296 6.79 -19.79 -4.48
CA GLY A 296 7.03 -20.68 -3.36
C GLY A 296 8.15 -20.19 -2.46
N VAL A 297 8.26 -20.79 -1.29
CA VAL A 297 9.34 -20.52 -0.32
C VAL A 297 10.53 -21.44 -0.55
N ASP A 298 10.31 -22.65 -1.06
CA ASP A 298 11.36 -23.61 -1.41
C ASP A 298 11.88 -23.30 -2.81
N GLN A 299 13.10 -22.77 -2.86
CA GLN A 299 13.75 -22.37 -4.12
C GLN A 299 14.04 -23.59 -5.04
N ALA A 300 14.43 -24.74 -4.46
CA ALA A 300 14.75 -25.92 -5.25
C ALA A 300 13.48 -26.53 -5.88
N ALA A 301 12.39 -26.61 -5.12
CA ALA A 301 11.09 -27.02 -5.63
C ALA A 301 10.57 -26.08 -6.70
N LEU A 302 10.73 -24.76 -6.50
CA LEU A 302 10.32 -23.74 -7.45
C LEU A 302 11.09 -23.88 -8.78
N ASP A 303 12.41 -23.98 -8.74
CA ASP A 303 13.25 -24.11 -9.94
C ASP A 303 12.96 -25.44 -10.67
N SER A 304 12.73 -26.54 -9.96
CA SER A 304 12.33 -27.84 -10.55
C SER A 304 10.98 -27.75 -11.26
N ALA A 305 9.99 -27.12 -10.64
CA ALA A 305 8.66 -26.97 -11.23
C ALA A 305 8.68 -26.06 -12.47
N VAL A 306 9.55 -25.05 -12.50
CA VAL A 306 9.74 -24.19 -13.69
C VAL A 306 10.28 -24.99 -14.87
N GLU A 307 11.28 -25.84 -14.65
CA GLU A 307 11.82 -26.68 -15.72
C GLU A 307 10.81 -27.73 -16.20
N GLU A 308 10.03 -28.32 -15.29
CA GLU A 308 8.91 -29.20 -15.64
C GLU A 308 7.86 -28.45 -16.48
N LEU A 309 7.47 -27.25 -16.08
CA LEU A 309 6.55 -26.39 -16.83
C LEU A 309 7.07 -26.12 -18.26
N LYS A 310 8.33 -25.74 -18.41
CA LYS A 310 8.94 -25.49 -19.71
C LYS A 310 8.94 -26.73 -20.60
N SER A 311 9.16 -27.92 -20.04
CA SER A 311 9.06 -29.18 -20.77
C SER A 311 7.65 -29.42 -21.28
N ILE A 312 6.64 -29.27 -20.40
CA ILE A 312 5.22 -29.39 -20.76
C ILE A 312 4.85 -28.46 -21.92
N LEU A 313 5.27 -27.20 -21.83
CA LEU A 313 4.97 -26.20 -22.87
C LEU A 313 5.63 -26.55 -24.23
N LYS A 314 6.85 -27.07 -24.19
CA LYS A 314 7.53 -27.55 -25.43
C LYS A 314 6.82 -28.76 -26.03
N ASP A 315 6.35 -29.71 -25.23
CA ASP A 315 5.60 -30.88 -25.69
C ASP A 315 4.25 -30.47 -26.30
N LEU A 316 3.68 -29.35 -25.90
CA LEU A 316 2.50 -28.72 -26.50
C LEU A 316 2.84 -27.92 -27.79
N GLY A 317 4.10 -27.91 -28.21
CA GLY A 317 4.56 -27.21 -29.42
C GLY A 317 4.82 -25.71 -29.24
N ALA A 318 4.92 -25.25 -28.02
CA ALA A 318 5.20 -23.85 -27.72
C ALA A 318 6.69 -23.57 -27.45
N SER A 319 7.09 -22.30 -27.52
CA SER A 319 8.42 -21.81 -27.15
C SER A 319 8.31 -20.94 -25.89
N PRO A 320 8.53 -21.52 -24.71
CA PRO A 320 8.50 -20.75 -23.46
C PRO A 320 9.72 -19.84 -23.33
N GLU A 321 9.51 -18.61 -22.86
CA GLU A 321 10.56 -17.62 -22.58
C GLU A 321 10.54 -17.27 -21.09
N ASP A 322 11.73 -17.23 -20.47
CA ASP A 322 11.83 -16.72 -19.10
C ASP A 322 11.51 -15.23 -19.09
N GLU A 323 10.57 -14.86 -18.26
CA GLU A 323 10.25 -13.47 -18.00
C GLU A 323 10.91 -13.06 -16.67
N ALA A 324 11.48 -11.85 -16.62
CA ALA A 324 11.99 -11.34 -15.37
C ALA A 324 10.86 -11.37 -14.34
N ALA A 325 10.98 -12.22 -13.34
CA ALA A 325 10.02 -12.24 -12.25
C ALA A 325 10.08 -10.87 -11.60
N VAL A 326 8.99 -10.15 -11.67
CA VAL A 326 8.90 -8.84 -11.06
C VAL A 326 8.82 -9.08 -9.56
N SER A 327 9.98 -9.08 -8.91
CA SER A 327 10.15 -9.31 -7.47
C SER A 327 9.40 -8.28 -6.61
N ASP A 328 8.90 -7.21 -7.23
CA ASP A 328 8.20 -6.10 -6.60
C ASP A 328 6.67 -6.17 -6.74
N GLY A 329 6.12 -7.27 -7.27
CA GLY A 329 4.67 -7.41 -7.47
C GLY A 329 4.09 -6.52 -8.59
N SER A 330 4.93 -5.81 -9.35
CA SER A 330 4.44 -5.10 -10.53
C SER A 330 4.26 -6.10 -11.70
N TRP A 331 3.09 -6.07 -12.30
CA TRP A 331 2.78 -6.83 -13.51
C TRP A 331 3.26 -6.05 -14.73
N PRO A 332 3.71 -6.73 -15.80
CA PRO A 332 3.85 -6.06 -17.07
C PRO A 332 2.53 -5.35 -17.36
N LYS A 333 2.59 -4.03 -17.55
CA LYS A 333 1.40 -3.28 -17.94
C LYS A 333 0.85 -3.90 -19.20
N LEU A 334 -0.43 -4.26 -19.18
CA LEU A 334 -1.16 -4.57 -20.41
C LEU A 334 -1.01 -3.33 -21.30
N GLU A 335 -0.21 -3.42 -22.35
CA GLU A 335 -0.20 -2.42 -23.41
C GLU A 335 -1.56 -2.54 -24.10
N ALA A 336 -2.37 -1.48 -23.95
CA ALA A 336 -3.70 -1.37 -24.56
C ALA A 336 -3.60 -1.31 -26.09
#